data_e650f5a1f8450d2ee79bd4c2ec6e2803
#
_entry.id   e650f5a1f8450d2ee79bd4c2ec6e2803
#
_cell.length_a   1.000
_cell.length_b   1.000
_cell.length_c   1.000
_cell.angle_alpha   90.00
_cell.angle_beta   90.00
_cell.angle_gamma   90.00
#
_symmetry.space_group_name_H-M   'P 1'
#
loop_
_entity.id
_entity.type
_entity.pdbx_description
1 polymer ?
#
loop_
_entity_poly.entity_id
_entity_poly.type
_entity_poly.pdbx_seq_one_letter_code
_entity_poly.pdbx_strand_id
1 'polypeptide(L)'
;MARKPILVVMAAGMGSRYGGVKQIDPVGSQGEAILDYSLYDAHKAGFDTAVIIIKEAIRKDFMETVGERLKKCPMEIRYAYQELDDIPAGYTVPEGRTKPWGTCHAVLCAREAIGDAPFAVINADDYYGTSAYRVIYDALCHAQDKDTYDYYMVGYELGKTVTDHGSVARGICVTDGKGHLTGIDERTRVEKYPGGIHFTEDGEHWVDVPSDTTVSMNLWGYTPGFLKELEARFPAFLDKALVENPIKGEFFLPLAVSQLIAEKKATVTVLTSPDKWYGVTYAADKPAVVAALRRMTDEGKYPDGLWK
;
A
#
# COMPACT_ATOMS: atom_id res chain seq x y z
N MET A 1 14.41 -17.30 17.81
CA MET A 1 12.96 -17.12 17.65
C MET A 1 12.73 -16.32 16.38
N ALA A 2 11.78 -16.70 15.52
CA ALA A 2 11.42 -15.89 14.37
C ALA A 2 10.96 -14.50 14.85
N ARG A 3 11.38 -13.44 14.15
CA ARG A 3 10.93 -12.07 14.49
C ARG A 3 9.46 -11.93 14.10
N LYS A 4 8.68 -11.22 14.93
CA LYS A 4 7.29 -10.91 14.60
C LYS A 4 7.21 -10.02 13.35
N PRO A 5 6.18 -10.21 12.50
CA PRO A 5 5.95 -9.33 11.36
C PRO A 5 5.75 -7.86 11.77
N ILE A 6 6.26 -6.95 10.95
CA ILE A 6 6.13 -5.49 11.09
C ILE A 6 5.15 -4.96 10.05
N LEU A 7 4.32 -3.98 10.42
CA LEU A 7 3.51 -3.24 9.47
C LEU A 7 4.29 -2.02 8.95
N VAL A 8 4.39 -1.87 7.65
CA VAL A 8 4.99 -0.70 6.98
C VAL A 8 3.89 0.09 6.30
N VAL A 9 3.76 1.37 6.65
CA VAL A 9 2.69 2.24 6.16
C VAL A 9 3.27 3.35 5.32
N MET A 10 2.91 3.39 4.04
CA MET A 10 3.36 4.41 3.11
C MET A 10 2.46 5.65 3.21
N ALA A 11 2.95 6.68 3.91
CA ALA A 11 2.26 7.95 4.15
C ALA A 11 2.99 9.16 3.52
N ALA A 12 4.03 8.94 2.72
CA ALA A 12 4.80 10.00 2.05
C ALA A 12 4.15 10.51 0.74
N GLY A 13 3.08 9.86 0.26
CA GLY A 13 2.38 10.23 -0.97
C GLY A 13 1.68 11.57 -0.85
N MET A 14 1.84 12.43 -1.87
CA MET A 14 1.03 13.64 -2.01
C MET A 14 -0.25 13.28 -2.76
N GLY A 15 -1.39 13.32 -2.11
CA GLY A 15 -2.70 13.11 -2.72
C GLY A 15 -3.03 14.18 -3.77
N SER A 16 -2.35 14.16 -4.92
CA SER A 16 -2.44 15.18 -5.98
C SER A 16 -3.86 15.43 -6.50
N ARG A 17 -4.76 14.45 -6.36
CA ARG A 17 -6.18 14.55 -6.76
C ARG A 17 -7.08 15.03 -5.62
N TYR A 18 -6.59 15.05 -4.40
CA TYR A 18 -7.38 15.35 -3.20
C TYR A 18 -7.31 16.82 -2.75
N GLY A 19 -6.25 17.54 -3.12
CA GLY A 19 -6.06 18.95 -2.77
C GLY A 19 -5.60 19.20 -1.33
N GLY A 20 -5.10 18.17 -0.60
CA GLY A 20 -4.61 18.29 0.77
C GLY A 20 -3.82 17.06 1.21
N VAL A 21 -3.38 17.03 2.48
CA VAL A 21 -2.67 15.90 3.07
C VAL A 21 -3.70 14.84 3.49
N LYS A 22 -4.01 13.91 2.59
CA LYS A 22 -5.01 12.83 2.79
C LYS A 22 -4.78 12.00 4.05
N GLN A 23 -3.52 11.78 4.39
CA GLN A 23 -3.10 10.86 5.45
C GLN A 23 -3.51 11.35 6.86
N ILE A 24 -3.83 12.64 6.98
CA ILE A 24 -4.28 13.24 8.24
C ILE A 24 -5.75 13.64 8.24
N ASP A 25 -6.46 13.45 7.12
CA ASP A 25 -7.85 13.88 6.96
C ASP A 25 -8.80 13.01 7.81
N PRO A 26 -9.57 13.59 8.75
CA PRO A 26 -10.41 12.83 9.65
C PRO A 26 -11.58 12.15 8.93
N VAL A 27 -11.78 10.86 9.26
CA VAL A 27 -12.92 10.04 8.79
C VAL A 27 -13.69 9.43 9.96
N GLY A 28 -13.11 9.36 11.14
CA GLY A 28 -13.74 8.86 12.36
C GLY A 28 -14.39 9.94 13.21
N SER A 29 -15.22 9.54 14.17
CA SER A 29 -16.02 10.44 15.03
C SER A 29 -15.17 11.26 16.01
N GLN A 30 -13.97 10.78 16.35
CA GLN A 30 -13.03 11.45 17.27
C GLN A 30 -11.81 12.02 16.54
N GLY A 31 -11.93 12.19 15.21
CA GLY A 31 -10.86 12.75 14.37
C GLY A 31 -9.87 11.73 13.86
N GLU A 32 -10.17 10.43 13.94
CA GLU A 32 -9.32 9.37 13.42
C GLU A 32 -9.24 9.47 11.89
N ALA A 33 -8.03 9.30 11.36
CA ALA A 33 -7.77 9.12 9.94
C ALA A 33 -7.90 7.63 9.56
N ILE A 34 -7.91 7.30 8.27
CA ILE A 34 -7.90 5.89 7.80
C ILE A 34 -6.73 5.11 8.39
N LEU A 35 -5.56 5.74 8.50
CA LEU A 35 -4.38 5.16 9.14
C LEU A 35 -4.63 4.66 10.56
N ASP A 36 -5.41 5.38 11.37
CA ASP A 36 -5.73 4.95 12.74
C ASP A 36 -6.48 3.62 12.74
N TYR A 37 -7.44 3.42 11.82
CA TYR A 37 -8.17 2.16 11.64
C TYR A 37 -7.23 1.03 11.16
N SER A 38 -6.34 1.34 10.23
CA SER A 38 -5.34 0.39 9.73
C SER A 38 -4.43 -0.13 10.85
N LEU A 39 -3.94 0.76 11.71
CA LEU A 39 -3.12 0.38 12.87
C LEU A 39 -3.93 -0.39 13.92
N TYR A 40 -5.19 -0.01 14.14
CA TYR A 40 -6.07 -0.73 15.06
C TYR A 40 -6.31 -2.17 14.60
N ASP A 41 -6.66 -2.37 13.33
CA ASP A 41 -6.89 -3.68 12.75
C ASP A 41 -5.62 -4.53 12.71
N ALA A 42 -4.48 -3.94 12.38
CA ALA A 42 -3.18 -4.60 12.40
C ALA A 42 -2.78 -5.06 13.82
N HIS A 43 -2.97 -4.20 14.82
CA HIS A 43 -2.74 -4.58 16.20
C HIS A 43 -3.61 -5.76 16.64
N LYS A 44 -4.89 -5.73 16.29
CA LYS A 44 -5.82 -6.85 16.56
C LYS A 44 -5.45 -8.13 15.82
N ALA A 45 -4.79 -8.04 14.67
CA ALA A 45 -4.26 -9.18 13.94
C ALA A 45 -2.99 -9.78 14.56
N GLY A 46 -2.25 -9.00 15.37
CA GLY A 46 -1.04 -9.45 16.07
C GLY A 46 0.23 -8.65 15.79
N PHE A 47 0.18 -7.65 14.88
CA PHE A 47 1.30 -6.73 14.72
C PHE A 47 1.49 -5.90 15.99
N ASP A 48 2.72 -5.81 16.47
CA ASP A 48 3.08 -5.00 17.65
C ASP A 48 4.04 -3.85 17.30
N THR A 49 4.48 -3.76 16.06
CA THR A 49 5.36 -2.70 15.55
C THR A 49 4.85 -2.20 14.20
N ALA A 50 4.81 -0.88 14.02
CA ALA A 50 4.54 -0.24 12.75
C ALA A 50 5.64 0.78 12.40
N VAL A 51 6.04 0.78 11.11
CA VAL A 51 6.94 1.79 10.52
C VAL A 51 6.11 2.68 9.61
N ILE A 52 6.02 3.97 9.94
CA ILE A 52 5.28 4.94 9.14
C ILE A 52 6.27 5.76 8.32
N ILE A 53 6.14 5.67 6.99
CA ILE A 53 7.00 6.39 6.04
C ILE A 53 6.32 7.71 5.70
N ILE A 54 6.96 8.83 6.05
CA ILE A 54 6.50 10.19 5.77
C ILE A 54 7.59 10.97 5.02
N LYS A 55 7.31 12.22 4.66
CA LYS A 55 8.32 13.20 4.24
C LYS A 55 8.65 14.12 5.40
N GLU A 56 9.89 14.56 5.52
CA GLU A 56 10.27 15.54 6.54
C GLU A 56 9.43 16.83 6.42
N ALA A 57 9.09 17.23 5.19
CA ALA A 57 8.25 18.41 4.94
C ALA A 57 6.88 18.40 5.62
N ILE A 58 6.28 17.21 5.85
CA ILE A 58 4.97 17.08 6.51
C ILE A 58 5.08 16.63 7.96
N ARG A 59 6.30 16.39 8.47
CA ARG A 59 6.54 15.81 9.79
C ARG A 59 5.83 16.57 10.90
N LYS A 60 5.97 17.91 10.91
CA LYS A 60 5.38 18.72 11.96
C LYS A 60 3.85 18.52 12.02
N ASP A 61 3.17 18.75 10.91
CA ASP A 61 1.72 18.66 10.83
C ASP A 61 1.23 17.23 11.11
N PHE A 62 1.97 16.23 10.63
CA PHE A 62 1.68 14.82 10.89
C PHE A 62 1.79 14.50 12.38
N MET A 63 2.87 14.94 13.05
CA MET A 63 3.10 14.67 14.47
C MET A 63 2.10 15.39 15.37
N GLU A 64 1.71 16.63 15.03
CA GLU A 64 0.72 17.42 15.79
C GLU A 64 -0.71 16.87 15.64
N THR A 65 -1.00 16.10 14.60
CA THR A 65 -2.33 15.54 14.31
C THR A 65 -2.37 14.05 14.59
N VAL A 66 -1.89 13.24 13.65
CA VAL A 66 -1.87 11.77 13.75
C VAL A 66 -0.94 11.31 14.87
N GLY A 67 0.28 11.87 14.96
CA GLY A 67 1.28 11.50 15.95
C GLY A 67 0.78 11.62 17.39
N GLU A 68 0.02 12.67 17.71
CA GLU A 68 -0.55 12.85 19.06
C GLU A 68 -1.55 11.73 19.39
N ARG A 69 -2.39 11.32 18.43
CA ARG A 69 -3.32 10.19 18.65
C ARG A 69 -2.57 8.87 18.81
N LEU A 70 -1.53 8.67 18.01
CA LEU A 70 -0.72 7.43 18.03
C LEU A 70 0.10 7.23 19.31
N LYS A 71 0.27 8.25 20.15
CA LYS A 71 0.85 8.07 21.50
C LYS A 71 0.03 7.11 22.37
N LYS A 72 -1.25 6.93 22.08
CA LYS A 72 -2.13 5.99 22.77
C LYS A 72 -2.22 4.63 22.07
N CYS A 73 -1.64 4.50 20.87
CA CYS A 73 -1.60 3.23 20.15
C CYS A 73 -0.72 2.23 20.92
N PRO A 74 -1.18 1.00 21.15
CA PRO A 74 -0.41 -0.01 21.89
C PRO A 74 0.76 -0.61 21.10
N MET A 75 0.93 -0.23 19.80
CA MET A 75 2.04 -0.66 18.97
C MET A 75 3.26 0.23 19.15
N GLU A 76 4.45 -0.33 18.97
CA GLU A 76 5.67 0.46 18.79
C GLU A 76 5.61 1.17 17.44
N ILE A 77 5.60 2.50 17.45
CA ILE A 77 5.58 3.31 16.22
C ILE A 77 6.98 3.83 15.93
N ARG A 78 7.49 3.45 14.76
CA ARG A 78 8.75 3.95 14.21
C ARG A 78 8.45 4.84 13.01
N TYR A 79 9.31 5.82 12.73
CA TYR A 79 9.18 6.69 11.58
C TYR A 79 10.38 6.52 10.64
N ALA A 80 10.11 6.55 9.34
CA ALA A 80 11.09 6.62 8.29
C ALA A 80 10.75 7.78 7.35
N TYR A 81 11.75 8.31 6.67
CA TYR A 81 11.58 9.49 5.83
C TYR A 81 11.93 9.15 4.39
N GLN A 82 11.01 9.39 3.46
CA GLN A 82 11.25 9.25 2.04
C GLN A 82 11.64 10.59 1.44
N GLU A 83 12.94 10.83 1.28
CA GLU A 83 13.47 12.05 0.66
C GLU A 83 14.01 11.77 -0.74
N LEU A 84 14.01 12.78 -1.62
CA LEU A 84 14.42 12.62 -3.01
C LEU A 84 15.90 12.31 -3.18
N ASP A 85 16.73 12.77 -2.26
CA ASP A 85 18.18 12.63 -2.23
C ASP A 85 18.67 11.37 -1.49
N ASP A 86 17.78 10.58 -0.91
CA ASP A 86 18.12 9.25 -0.39
C ASP A 86 18.27 8.24 -1.55
N ILE A 87 19.31 8.46 -2.34
CA ILE A 87 19.68 7.68 -3.53
C ILE A 87 21.13 7.23 -3.44
N PRO A 88 21.51 6.14 -4.14
CA PRO A 88 22.87 5.63 -4.08
C PRO A 88 23.93 6.66 -4.51
N ALA A 89 25.14 6.53 -3.99
CA ALA A 89 26.26 7.39 -4.38
C ALA A 89 26.50 7.35 -5.90
N GLY A 90 26.78 8.51 -6.49
CA GLY A 90 26.99 8.67 -7.94
C GLY A 90 25.75 9.08 -8.72
N TYR A 91 24.58 9.06 -8.10
CA TYR A 91 23.35 9.60 -8.70
C TYR A 91 23.04 11.00 -8.20
N THR A 92 22.32 11.76 -9.02
CA THR A 92 21.89 13.13 -8.69
C THR A 92 20.40 13.29 -8.98
N VAL A 93 19.68 13.96 -8.10
CA VAL A 93 18.26 14.29 -8.32
C VAL A 93 18.15 15.26 -9.49
N PRO A 94 17.36 14.95 -10.54
CA PRO A 94 17.18 15.86 -11.66
C PRO A 94 16.57 17.19 -11.26
N GLU A 95 17.02 18.27 -11.88
CA GLU A 95 16.44 19.60 -11.69
C GLU A 95 14.93 19.57 -12.03
N GLY A 96 14.12 20.17 -11.15
CA GLY A 96 12.67 20.22 -11.28
C GLY A 96 11.93 18.94 -10.85
N ARG A 97 12.63 17.87 -10.43
CA ARG A 97 11.96 16.69 -9.90
C ARG A 97 11.45 16.95 -8.48
N THR A 98 10.15 16.82 -8.29
CA THR A 98 9.47 16.88 -6.98
C THR A 98 8.79 15.56 -6.61
N LYS A 99 8.62 14.67 -7.61
CA LYS A 99 7.94 13.39 -7.44
C LYS A 99 8.87 12.37 -6.78
N PRO A 100 8.43 11.65 -5.71
CA PRO A 100 9.19 10.56 -5.11
C PRO A 100 9.57 9.48 -6.13
N TRP A 101 10.59 8.67 -5.82
CA TRP A 101 11.07 7.59 -6.68
C TRP A 101 10.18 6.33 -6.68
N GLY A 102 9.01 6.39 -6.06
CA GLY A 102 8.02 5.33 -6.05
C GLY A 102 7.99 4.49 -4.77
N THR A 103 7.12 3.48 -4.76
CA THR A 103 6.82 2.69 -3.56
C THR A 103 7.95 1.76 -3.13
N CYS A 104 8.77 1.25 -4.06
CA CYS A 104 9.99 0.51 -3.71
C CYS A 104 11.00 1.39 -2.97
N HIS A 105 11.18 2.64 -3.42
CA HIS A 105 12.06 3.58 -2.75
C HIS A 105 11.55 3.94 -1.35
N ALA A 106 10.24 4.11 -1.18
CA ALA A 106 9.65 4.32 0.14
C ALA A 106 10.03 3.18 1.11
N VAL A 107 9.90 1.93 0.67
CA VAL A 107 10.28 0.76 1.48
C VAL A 107 11.78 0.71 1.75
N LEU A 108 12.62 1.08 0.77
CA LEU A 108 14.08 1.18 0.98
C LEU A 108 14.46 2.22 2.03
N CYS A 109 13.81 3.39 2.03
CA CYS A 109 14.04 4.41 3.06
C CYS A 109 13.69 3.92 4.47
N ALA A 110 12.83 2.91 4.58
CA ALA A 110 12.42 2.31 5.85
C ALA A 110 13.26 1.09 6.29
N ARG A 111 14.28 0.67 5.50
CA ARG A 111 15.03 -0.57 5.71
C ARG A 111 15.61 -0.74 7.11
N GLU A 112 16.17 0.33 7.67
CA GLU A 112 16.75 0.28 9.03
C GLU A 112 15.68 0.11 10.11
N ALA A 113 14.53 0.77 9.94
CA ALA A 113 13.40 0.67 10.86
C ALA A 113 12.69 -0.69 10.79
N ILE A 114 12.69 -1.35 9.62
CA ILE A 114 12.18 -2.71 9.40
C ILE A 114 13.16 -3.75 9.95
N GLY A 115 14.45 -3.61 9.65
CA GLY A 115 15.50 -4.56 10.01
C GLY A 115 15.31 -5.91 9.32
N ASP A 116 15.53 -7.01 10.06
CA ASP A 116 15.42 -8.38 9.55
C ASP A 116 14.07 -9.05 9.88
N ALA A 117 12.99 -8.29 10.02
CA ALA A 117 11.66 -8.84 10.25
C ALA A 117 10.91 -9.05 8.92
N PRO A 118 10.06 -10.09 8.81
CA PRO A 118 9.03 -10.11 7.78
C PRO A 118 8.12 -8.88 7.93
N PHE A 119 7.58 -8.37 6.84
CA PHE A 119 6.80 -7.15 6.93
C PHE A 119 5.65 -7.10 5.92
N ALA A 120 4.55 -6.48 6.33
CA ALA A 120 3.47 -6.10 5.43
C ALA A 120 3.60 -4.63 5.02
N VAL A 121 3.24 -4.31 3.79
CA VAL A 121 3.23 -2.94 3.27
C VAL A 121 1.81 -2.54 2.90
N ILE A 122 1.39 -1.34 3.31
CA ILE A 122 0.07 -0.77 3.00
C ILE A 122 0.18 0.72 2.61
N ASN A 123 -0.85 1.22 1.95
CA ASN A 123 -1.05 2.66 1.78
C ASN A 123 -1.75 3.24 3.03
N ALA A 124 -1.37 4.43 3.45
CA ALA A 124 -1.93 5.10 4.63
C ALA A 124 -3.38 5.60 4.44
N ASP A 125 -3.81 5.78 3.19
CA ASP A 125 -5.10 6.33 2.79
C ASP A 125 -6.12 5.29 2.31
N ASP A 126 -5.79 4.00 2.50
CA ASP A 126 -6.63 2.85 2.12
C ASP A 126 -7.10 2.10 3.37
N TYR A 127 -8.40 1.82 3.44
CA TYR A 127 -9.00 0.93 4.42
C TYR A 127 -9.12 -0.48 3.85
N TYR A 128 -8.41 -1.42 4.43
CA TYR A 128 -8.28 -2.79 3.93
C TYR A 128 -9.26 -3.78 4.57
N GLY A 129 -9.78 -3.45 5.75
CA GLY A 129 -10.62 -4.34 6.54
C GLY A 129 -9.86 -5.28 7.46
N THR A 130 -10.50 -5.70 8.53
CA THR A 130 -9.89 -6.47 9.64
C THR A 130 -9.34 -7.82 9.21
N SER A 131 -10.06 -8.53 8.32
CA SER A 131 -9.66 -9.88 7.88
C SER A 131 -8.38 -9.84 7.04
N ALA A 132 -8.17 -8.77 6.27
CA ALA A 132 -6.96 -8.61 5.45
C ALA A 132 -5.69 -8.59 6.29
N TYR A 133 -5.70 -7.87 7.41
CA TYR A 133 -4.56 -7.83 8.33
C TYR A 133 -4.29 -9.18 8.99
N ARG A 134 -5.35 -9.93 9.33
CA ARG A 134 -5.21 -11.26 9.93
C ARG A 134 -4.56 -12.24 8.95
N VAL A 135 -5.09 -12.34 7.72
CA VAL A 135 -4.56 -13.33 6.76
C VAL A 135 -3.12 -13.02 6.35
N ILE A 136 -2.75 -11.74 6.21
CA ILE A 136 -1.37 -11.36 5.88
C ILE A 136 -0.43 -11.58 7.06
N TYR A 137 -0.85 -11.28 8.29
CA TYR A 137 -0.08 -11.52 9.50
C TYR A 137 0.22 -13.01 9.69
N ASP A 138 -0.82 -13.84 9.61
CA ASP A 138 -0.69 -15.30 9.76
C ASP A 138 0.25 -15.89 8.70
N ALA A 139 0.17 -15.43 7.45
CA ALA A 139 1.08 -15.85 6.39
C ALA A 139 2.54 -15.43 6.67
N LEU A 140 2.75 -14.18 7.09
CA LEU A 140 4.08 -13.65 7.38
C LEU A 140 4.75 -14.32 8.60
N CYS A 141 3.98 -14.80 9.57
CA CYS A 141 4.53 -15.57 10.70
C CYS A 141 5.23 -16.87 10.25
N HIS A 142 4.90 -17.38 9.07
CA HIS A 142 5.45 -18.61 8.51
C HIS A 142 6.37 -18.37 7.29
N ALA A 143 6.46 -17.11 6.84
CA ALA A 143 7.28 -16.72 5.71
C ALA A 143 8.77 -16.94 5.95
N GLN A 144 9.49 -17.43 4.94
CA GLN A 144 10.92 -17.72 5.05
C GLN A 144 11.63 -17.31 3.76
N ASP A 145 12.85 -16.81 3.92
CA ASP A 145 13.81 -16.71 2.83
C ASP A 145 14.46 -18.08 2.62
N LYS A 146 14.15 -18.69 1.48
CA LYS A 146 14.73 -19.95 1.00
C LYS A 146 15.41 -19.71 -0.35
N ASP A 147 15.61 -20.75 -1.14
CA ASP A 147 16.06 -20.64 -2.53
C ASP A 147 15.11 -19.77 -3.38
N THR A 148 13.83 -19.77 -3.00
CA THR A 148 12.78 -18.89 -3.54
C THR A 148 12.12 -18.17 -2.38
N TYR A 149 11.91 -16.85 -2.52
CA TYR A 149 11.24 -16.02 -1.52
C TYR A 149 9.74 -16.30 -1.47
N ASP A 150 9.19 -16.45 -0.26
CA ASP A 150 7.76 -16.60 -0.04
C ASP A 150 7.14 -15.21 0.20
N TYR A 151 6.50 -14.63 -0.82
CA TYR A 151 5.79 -13.36 -0.71
C TYR A 151 4.28 -13.56 -0.77
N TYR A 152 3.56 -12.55 -0.33
CA TYR A 152 2.11 -12.58 -0.23
C TYR A 152 1.50 -11.28 -0.75
N MET A 153 0.28 -11.36 -1.24
CA MET A 153 -0.53 -10.20 -1.59
C MET A 153 -1.98 -10.48 -1.20
N VAL A 154 -2.66 -9.51 -0.60
CA VAL A 154 -4.10 -9.62 -0.38
C VAL A 154 -4.83 -9.09 -1.61
N GLY A 155 -5.53 -9.98 -2.30
CA GLY A 155 -6.35 -9.66 -3.46
C GLY A 155 -7.76 -9.23 -3.06
N TYR A 156 -8.33 -8.32 -3.82
CA TYR A 156 -9.71 -7.84 -3.68
C TYR A 156 -10.47 -8.03 -4.99
N GLU A 157 -11.78 -8.20 -4.90
CA GLU A 157 -12.65 -8.20 -6.08
C GLU A 157 -12.73 -6.80 -6.67
N LEU A 158 -12.50 -6.65 -7.97
CA LEU A 158 -12.52 -5.37 -8.67
C LEU A 158 -13.78 -4.55 -8.37
N GLY A 159 -14.95 -5.20 -8.39
CA GLY A 159 -16.24 -4.56 -8.11
C GLY A 159 -16.36 -3.91 -6.74
N LYS A 160 -15.54 -4.34 -5.77
CA LYS A 160 -15.48 -3.79 -4.41
C LYS A 160 -14.47 -2.65 -4.27
N THR A 161 -13.75 -2.28 -5.35
CA THR A 161 -12.65 -1.30 -5.31
C THR A 161 -12.83 -0.11 -6.26
N VAL A 162 -13.86 -0.09 -7.10
CA VAL A 162 -14.15 1.00 -8.02
C VAL A 162 -15.08 2.04 -7.37
N THR A 163 -15.02 3.28 -7.86
CA THR A 163 -15.85 4.40 -7.40
C THR A 163 -16.87 4.82 -8.49
N ASP A 164 -17.93 5.52 -8.09
CA ASP A 164 -18.91 6.14 -8.97
C ASP A 164 -18.48 7.56 -9.40
N HIS A 165 -17.34 8.06 -8.92
CA HIS A 165 -16.90 9.45 -9.09
C HIS A 165 -15.81 9.65 -10.15
N GLY A 166 -15.45 8.59 -10.89
CA GLY A 166 -14.46 8.67 -11.96
C GLY A 166 -13.59 7.43 -12.10
N SER A 167 -12.50 7.57 -12.82
CA SER A 167 -11.58 6.48 -13.08
C SER A 167 -10.63 6.21 -11.91
N VAL A 168 -10.24 4.95 -11.77
CA VAL A 168 -9.23 4.49 -10.83
C VAL A 168 -8.14 3.71 -11.55
N ALA A 169 -6.94 3.64 -10.99
CA ALA A 169 -5.89 2.73 -11.44
C ALA A 169 -5.96 1.44 -10.63
N ARG A 170 -5.83 0.26 -11.28
CA ARG A 170 -5.88 -1.06 -10.63
C ARG A 170 -4.91 -2.04 -11.24
N GLY A 171 -4.16 -2.71 -10.39
CA GLY A 171 -3.33 -3.84 -10.79
C GLY A 171 -4.19 -5.10 -10.94
N ILE A 172 -4.58 -5.45 -12.16
CA ILE A 172 -5.34 -6.67 -12.45
C ILE A 172 -4.38 -7.87 -12.32
N CYS A 173 -4.74 -8.81 -11.45
CA CYS A 173 -3.92 -9.95 -11.12
C CYS A 173 -4.24 -11.15 -11.99
N VAL A 174 -3.20 -11.83 -12.47
CA VAL A 174 -3.30 -13.15 -13.11
C VAL A 174 -2.72 -14.17 -12.16
N THR A 175 -3.47 -15.24 -11.87
CA THR A 175 -3.04 -16.31 -10.97
C THR A 175 -2.99 -17.64 -11.69
N ASP A 176 -2.14 -18.55 -11.19
CA ASP A 176 -2.16 -19.96 -11.58
C ASP A 176 -3.33 -20.71 -10.89
N GLY A 177 -3.55 -21.97 -11.28
CA GLY A 177 -4.59 -22.80 -10.67
C GLY A 177 -4.34 -23.16 -9.18
N LYS A 178 -3.22 -22.70 -8.58
CA LYS A 178 -2.83 -22.92 -7.19
C LYS A 178 -2.93 -21.65 -6.33
N GLY A 179 -3.35 -20.53 -6.92
CA GLY A 179 -3.47 -19.25 -6.24
C GLY A 179 -2.17 -18.44 -6.16
N HIS A 180 -1.16 -18.80 -6.93
CA HIS A 180 0.05 -17.98 -7.03
C HIS A 180 -0.11 -16.94 -8.13
N LEU A 181 0.39 -15.74 -7.84
CA LEU A 181 0.44 -14.64 -8.78
C LEU A 181 1.44 -14.95 -9.90
N THR A 182 0.99 -14.86 -11.15
CA THR A 182 1.83 -15.05 -12.34
C THR A 182 2.06 -13.76 -13.11
N GLY A 183 1.23 -12.74 -12.87
CA GLY A 183 1.35 -11.43 -13.48
C GLY A 183 0.43 -10.40 -12.84
N ILE A 184 0.79 -9.14 -13.00
CA ILE A 184 -0.05 -7.99 -12.66
C ILE A 184 -0.01 -7.02 -13.84
N ASP A 185 -1.20 -6.70 -14.35
CA ASP A 185 -1.38 -5.70 -15.39
C ASP A 185 -1.93 -4.43 -14.76
N GLU A 186 -1.10 -3.39 -14.67
CA GLU A 186 -1.54 -2.09 -14.15
C GLU A 186 -2.41 -1.39 -15.19
N ARG A 187 -3.70 -1.25 -14.89
CA ARG A 187 -4.67 -0.51 -15.70
C ARG A 187 -4.88 0.87 -15.08
N THR A 188 -4.45 1.89 -15.79
CA THR A 188 -4.42 3.26 -15.26
C THR A 188 -5.78 3.96 -15.33
N ARG A 189 -6.70 3.42 -16.15
CA ARG A 189 -8.05 3.97 -16.31
C ARG A 189 -9.10 2.87 -16.33
N VAL A 190 -9.65 2.58 -15.15
CA VAL A 190 -10.74 1.64 -14.91
C VAL A 190 -11.96 2.41 -14.43
N GLU A 191 -13.13 2.19 -15.00
CA GLU A 191 -14.35 2.93 -14.71
C GLU A 191 -15.56 2.00 -14.57
N LYS A 192 -16.53 2.41 -13.75
CA LYS A 192 -17.87 1.85 -13.76
C LYS A 192 -18.71 2.48 -14.89
N TYR A 193 -19.58 1.66 -15.46
CA TYR A 193 -20.63 2.11 -16.39
C TYR A 193 -21.92 1.30 -16.12
N PRO A 194 -23.09 1.66 -16.69
CA PRO A 194 -24.35 0.95 -16.44
C PRO A 194 -24.35 -0.55 -16.76
N GLY A 195 -23.42 -1.02 -17.60
CA GLY A 195 -23.25 -2.43 -17.98
C GLY A 195 -22.27 -3.22 -17.14
N GLY A 196 -21.44 -2.57 -16.29
CA GLY A 196 -20.39 -3.24 -15.53
C GLY A 196 -19.17 -2.39 -15.22
N ILE A 197 -17.99 -2.98 -15.42
CA ILE A 197 -16.70 -2.32 -15.23
C ILE A 197 -15.87 -2.54 -16.50
N HIS A 198 -15.19 -1.51 -16.96
CA HIS A 198 -14.32 -1.57 -18.12
C HIS A 198 -13.03 -0.77 -17.88
N PHE A 199 -12.01 -1.03 -18.70
CA PHE A 199 -10.80 -0.21 -18.72
C PHE A 199 -10.45 0.20 -20.16
N THR A 200 -9.62 1.23 -20.26
CA THR A 200 -9.03 1.67 -21.54
C THR A 200 -7.58 2.05 -21.34
N GLU A 201 -6.76 1.82 -22.39
CA GLU A 201 -5.37 2.25 -22.43
C GLU A 201 -5.20 3.56 -23.24
N ASP A 202 -6.06 3.77 -24.24
CA ASP A 202 -6.00 4.88 -25.19
C ASP A 202 -7.12 5.92 -25.03
N GLY A 203 -8.13 5.62 -24.21
CA GLY A 203 -9.31 6.45 -24.00
C GLY A 203 -10.42 6.25 -25.04
N GLU A 204 -10.18 5.44 -26.07
CA GLU A 204 -11.11 5.19 -27.18
C GLU A 204 -11.65 3.75 -27.16
N HIS A 205 -10.77 2.77 -26.95
CA HIS A 205 -11.13 1.35 -26.92
C HIS A 205 -11.33 0.89 -25.47
N TRP A 206 -12.52 0.41 -25.18
CA TRP A 206 -12.91 -0.07 -23.86
C TRP A 206 -13.03 -1.58 -23.82
N VAL A 207 -12.49 -2.19 -22.77
CA VAL A 207 -12.50 -3.64 -22.54
C VAL A 207 -13.22 -3.92 -21.22
N ASP A 208 -14.27 -4.75 -21.28
CA ASP A 208 -15.02 -5.17 -20.09
C ASP A 208 -14.18 -6.10 -19.21
N VAL A 209 -14.33 -5.91 -17.91
CA VAL A 209 -13.66 -6.73 -16.89
C VAL A 209 -14.72 -7.28 -15.91
N PRO A 210 -14.72 -8.58 -15.64
CA PRO A 210 -15.61 -9.17 -14.63
C PRO A 210 -15.42 -8.51 -13.26
N SER A 211 -16.51 -8.26 -12.54
CA SER A 211 -16.48 -7.59 -11.23
C SER A 211 -15.77 -8.40 -10.14
N ASP A 212 -15.69 -9.72 -10.30
CA ASP A 212 -15.01 -10.66 -9.42
C ASP A 212 -13.53 -10.86 -9.75
N THR A 213 -13.01 -10.14 -10.77
CA THR A 213 -11.59 -10.14 -11.12
C THR A 213 -10.76 -9.70 -9.92
N THR A 214 -9.72 -10.47 -9.60
CA THR A 214 -8.81 -10.15 -8.51
C THR A 214 -7.91 -8.99 -8.87
N VAL A 215 -7.84 -8.00 -7.99
CA VAL A 215 -6.96 -6.83 -8.12
C VAL A 215 -6.08 -6.62 -6.90
N SER A 216 -4.90 -6.07 -7.13
CA SER A 216 -4.01 -5.58 -6.08
C SER A 216 -4.45 -4.20 -5.62
N MET A 217 -4.57 -4.04 -4.30
CA MET A 217 -4.77 -2.75 -3.62
C MET A 217 -3.54 -2.35 -2.81
N ASN A 218 -2.38 -2.87 -3.20
CA ASN A 218 -1.08 -2.55 -2.61
C ASN A 218 -0.91 -3.01 -1.15
N LEU A 219 -1.62 -4.07 -0.74
CA LEU A 219 -1.37 -4.77 0.51
C LEU A 219 -0.52 -6.00 0.23
N TRP A 220 0.77 -5.89 0.55
CA TRP A 220 1.79 -6.88 0.27
C TRP A 220 2.43 -7.41 1.54
N GLY A 221 2.92 -8.65 1.50
CA GLY A 221 3.73 -9.26 2.54
C GLY A 221 5.06 -9.78 1.99
N TYR A 222 6.14 -9.43 2.66
CA TYR A 222 7.49 -9.73 2.23
C TYR A 222 8.33 -10.32 3.35
N THR A 223 9.31 -11.13 2.96
CA THR A 223 10.44 -11.53 3.81
C THR A 223 11.55 -10.47 3.75
N PRO A 224 12.51 -10.46 4.70
CA PRO A 224 13.60 -9.48 4.72
C PRO A 224 14.45 -9.46 3.44
N GLY A 225 14.52 -10.60 2.72
CA GLY A 225 15.22 -10.70 1.44
C GLY A 225 14.74 -9.71 0.39
N PHE A 226 13.48 -9.27 0.47
CA PHE A 226 12.95 -8.26 -0.44
C PHE A 226 13.70 -6.92 -0.37
N LEU A 227 14.12 -6.49 0.83
CA LEU A 227 14.92 -5.26 0.98
C LEU A 227 16.25 -5.35 0.21
N LYS A 228 16.90 -6.50 0.26
CA LYS A 228 18.16 -6.73 -0.48
C LYS A 228 17.93 -6.71 -2.00
N GLU A 229 16.84 -7.30 -2.46
CA GLU A 229 16.47 -7.28 -3.89
C GLU A 229 16.13 -5.86 -4.36
N LEU A 230 15.45 -5.06 -3.55
CA LEU A 230 15.16 -3.67 -3.88
C LEU A 230 16.44 -2.83 -3.95
N GLU A 231 17.35 -3.00 -2.97
CA GLU A 231 18.63 -2.29 -2.93
C GLU A 231 19.50 -2.62 -4.16
N ALA A 232 19.55 -3.89 -4.54
CA ALA A 232 20.29 -4.33 -5.71
C ALA A 232 19.71 -3.83 -7.05
N ARG A 233 18.39 -3.62 -7.13
CA ARG A 233 17.68 -3.22 -8.37
C ARG A 233 17.54 -1.71 -8.51
N PHE A 234 17.62 -0.95 -7.43
CA PHE A 234 17.38 0.49 -7.45
C PHE A 234 18.37 1.24 -8.34
N PRO A 235 19.69 0.96 -8.38
CA PRO A 235 20.61 1.57 -9.32
C PRO A 235 20.20 1.36 -10.78
N ALA A 236 19.90 0.13 -11.19
CA ALA A 236 19.48 -0.15 -12.56
C ALA A 236 18.16 0.54 -12.96
N PHE A 237 17.23 0.70 -11.99
CA PHE A 237 16.04 1.52 -12.19
C PHE A 237 16.42 2.99 -12.41
N LEU A 238 17.33 3.55 -11.62
CA LEU A 238 17.76 4.95 -11.74
C LEU A 238 18.44 5.19 -13.09
N ASP A 239 19.33 4.30 -13.54
CA ASP A 239 19.99 4.40 -14.84
C ASP A 239 18.97 4.55 -15.98
N LYS A 240 17.90 3.76 -15.96
CA LYS A 240 16.82 3.83 -16.94
C LYS A 240 15.95 5.07 -16.76
N ALA A 241 15.51 5.34 -15.54
CA ALA A 241 14.57 6.42 -15.23
C ALA A 241 15.17 7.80 -15.53
N LEU A 242 16.46 8.00 -15.27
CA LEU A 242 17.14 9.27 -15.53
C LEU A 242 17.24 9.59 -17.03
N VAL A 243 17.21 8.57 -17.88
CA VAL A 243 17.22 8.74 -19.35
C VAL A 243 15.80 8.87 -19.92
N GLU A 244 14.89 7.96 -19.52
CA GLU A 244 13.58 7.83 -20.15
C GLU A 244 12.53 8.77 -19.55
N ASN A 245 12.55 8.95 -18.23
CA ASN A 245 11.54 9.75 -17.50
C ASN A 245 12.11 10.36 -16.22
N PRO A 246 13.06 11.31 -16.32
CA PRO A 246 13.82 11.83 -15.17
C PRO A 246 12.94 12.52 -14.13
N ILE A 247 11.82 13.12 -14.54
CA ILE A 247 10.96 13.93 -13.67
C ILE A 247 9.88 13.09 -12.97
N LYS A 248 9.38 12.02 -13.62
CA LYS A 248 8.19 11.28 -13.14
C LYS A 248 8.41 9.79 -13.00
N GLY A 249 9.58 9.23 -13.38
CA GLY A 249 9.87 7.80 -13.27
C GLY A 249 9.70 7.31 -11.82
N GLU A 250 9.01 6.19 -11.63
CA GLU A 250 8.75 5.61 -10.31
C GLU A 250 9.06 4.11 -10.30
N PHE A 251 9.73 3.66 -9.26
CA PHE A 251 9.98 2.25 -8.99
C PHE A 251 8.86 1.69 -8.11
N PHE A 252 7.92 0.99 -8.73
CA PHE A 252 6.74 0.46 -8.07
C PHE A 252 6.97 -0.95 -7.53
N LEU A 253 6.36 -1.27 -6.36
CA LEU A 253 6.37 -2.61 -5.77
C LEU A 253 5.90 -3.70 -6.74
N PRO A 254 4.77 -3.55 -7.47
CA PRO A 254 4.34 -4.56 -8.43
C PRO A 254 5.37 -4.85 -9.53
N LEU A 255 6.12 -3.84 -9.96
CA LEU A 255 7.19 -4.02 -10.97
C LEU A 255 8.33 -4.89 -10.44
N ALA A 256 8.82 -4.58 -9.24
CA ALA A 256 9.89 -5.37 -8.61
C ALA A 256 9.45 -6.82 -8.38
N VAL A 257 8.21 -7.02 -7.92
CA VAL A 257 7.62 -8.34 -7.72
C VAL A 257 7.51 -9.11 -9.04
N SER A 258 7.01 -8.47 -10.11
CA SER A 258 6.90 -9.09 -11.44
C SER A 258 8.26 -9.53 -11.98
N GLN A 259 9.31 -8.73 -11.77
CA GLN A 259 10.69 -9.10 -12.13
C GLN A 259 11.16 -10.34 -11.36
N LEU A 260 10.92 -10.39 -10.05
CA LEU A 260 11.32 -11.53 -9.21
C LEU A 260 10.57 -12.82 -9.55
N ILE A 261 9.29 -12.72 -9.93
CA ILE A 261 8.52 -13.87 -10.43
C ILE A 261 9.11 -14.35 -11.76
N ALA A 262 9.37 -13.46 -12.70
CA ALA A 262 9.95 -13.80 -14.01
C ALA A 262 11.34 -14.44 -13.88
N GLU A 263 12.15 -13.99 -12.92
CA GLU A 263 13.47 -14.57 -12.59
C GLU A 263 13.38 -15.88 -11.76
N LYS A 264 12.17 -16.31 -11.39
CA LYS A 264 11.92 -17.48 -10.53
C LYS A 264 12.56 -17.36 -9.14
N LYS A 265 12.78 -16.14 -8.67
CA LYS A 265 13.31 -15.82 -7.34
C LYS A 265 12.23 -15.70 -6.27
N ALA A 266 10.99 -15.43 -6.65
CA ALA A 266 9.88 -15.31 -5.73
C ALA A 266 8.64 -16.07 -6.19
N THR A 267 7.92 -16.62 -5.22
CA THR A 267 6.53 -17.07 -5.35
C THR A 267 5.65 -16.13 -4.55
N VAL A 268 4.58 -15.65 -5.15
CA VAL A 268 3.62 -14.76 -4.48
C VAL A 268 2.29 -15.47 -4.32
N THR A 269 1.91 -15.77 -3.10
CA THR A 269 0.58 -16.34 -2.80
C THR A 269 -0.44 -15.21 -2.71
N VAL A 270 -1.52 -15.31 -3.49
CA VAL A 270 -2.66 -14.39 -3.42
C VAL A 270 -3.59 -14.83 -2.32
N LEU A 271 -3.61 -14.07 -1.23
CA LEU A 271 -4.53 -14.23 -0.11
C LEU A 271 -5.85 -13.52 -0.42
N THR A 272 -6.95 -14.03 0.09
CA THR A 272 -8.27 -13.44 -0.10
C THR A 272 -8.82 -12.85 1.18
N SER A 273 -9.49 -11.72 1.09
CA SER A 273 -10.24 -11.11 2.18
C SER A 273 -11.71 -10.93 1.77
N PRO A 274 -12.68 -11.27 2.65
CA PRO A 274 -14.09 -10.99 2.40
C PRO A 274 -14.44 -9.52 2.59
N ASP A 275 -13.55 -8.73 3.19
CA ASP A 275 -13.81 -7.34 3.52
C ASP A 275 -13.91 -6.47 2.27
N LYS A 276 -14.72 -5.42 2.36
CA LYS A 276 -14.76 -4.37 1.34
C LYS A 276 -13.62 -3.40 1.58
N TRP A 277 -12.88 -3.11 0.51
CA TRP A 277 -11.90 -2.04 0.50
C TRP A 277 -12.59 -0.67 0.37
N TYR A 278 -12.07 0.33 1.05
CA TYR A 278 -12.48 1.72 0.91
C TYR A 278 -11.24 2.60 0.78
N GLY A 279 -11.27 3.53 -0.17
CA GLY A 279 -10.23 4.55 -0.33
C GLY A 279 -10.87 5.88 -0.70
N VAL A 280 -10.14 6.96 -0.47
CA VAL A 280 -10.56 8.30 -0.86
C VAL A 280 -9.74 8.72 -2.07
N THR A 281 -10.13 8.26 -3.27
CA THR A 281 -9.46 8.65 -4.50
C THR A 281 -9.85 10.09 -4.89
N TYR A 282 -11.11 10.39 -4.76
CA TYR A 282 -11.70 11.71 -4.98
C TYR A 282 -12.27 12.25 -3.67
N ALA A 283 -12.32 13.57 -3.51
CA ALA A 283 -12.93 14.19 -2.32
C ALA A 283 -14.41 13.74 -2.14
N ALA A 284 -15.10 13.46 -3.25
CA ALA A 284 -16.47 12.95 -3.26
C ALA A 284 -16.62 11.52 -2.70
N ASP A 285 -15.55 10.74 -2.56
CA ASP A 285 -15.58 9.40 -1.95
C ASP A 285 -15.66 9.49 -0.41
N LYS A 286 -15.15 10.57 0.19
CA LYS A 286 -15.02 10.71 1.64
C LYS A 286 -16.34 10.50 2.41
N PRO A 287 -17.49 11.06 2.02
CA PRO A 287 -18.76 10.83 2.73
C PRO A 287 -19.14 9.35 2.82
N ALA A 288 -18.88 8.57 1.77
CA ALA A 288 -19.16 7.14 1.74
C ALA A 288 -18.24 6.35 2.70
N VAL A 289 -16.95 6.74 2.78
CA VAL A 289 -15.98 6.16 3.73
C VAL A 289 -16.40 6.47 5.17
N VAL A 290 -16.70 7.74 5.48
CA VAL A 290 -17.17 8.16 6.81
C VAL A 290 -18.43 7.41 7.23
N ALA A 291 -19.42 7.31 6.34
CA ALA A 291 -20.65 6.57 6.61
C ALA A 291 -20.40 5.07 6.85
N ALA A 292 -19.46 4.45 6.09
CA ALA A 292 -19.10 3.05 6.28
C ALA A 292 -18.43 2.80 7.63
N LEU A 293 -17.44 3.63 8.00
CA LEU A 293 -16.73 3.51 9.28
C LEU A 293 -17.66 3.79 10.47
N ARG A 294 -18.55 4.77 10.34
CA ARG A 294 -19.57 5.06 11.35
C ARG A 294 -20.48 3.85 11.57
N ARG A 295 -21.02 3.25 10.50
CA ARG A 295 -21.83 2.04 10.60
C ARG A 295 -21.08 0.89 11.27
N MET A 296 -19.80 0.68 10.93
CA MET A 296 -18.98 -0.34 11.57
C MET A 296 -18.78 -0.10 13.07
N THR A 297 -18.72 1.17 13.49
CA THR A 297 -18.68 1.57 14.91
C THR A 297 -20.02 1.30 15.58
N ASP A 298 -21.14 1.66 14.94
CA ASP A 298 -22.49 1.44 15.46
C ASP A 298 -22.81 -0.07 15.58
N GLU A 299 -22.26 -0.91 14.70
CA GLU A 299 -22.33 -2.38 14.72
C GLU A 299 -21.36 -3.03 15.73
N GLY A 300 -20.55 -2.23 16.43
CA GLY A 300 -19.59 -2.71 17.45
C GLY A 300 -18.30 -3.31 16.90
N LYS A 301 -18.01 -3.17 15.59
CA LYS A 301 -16.74 -3.61 14.99
C LYS A 301 -15.56 -2.75 15.50
N TYR A 302 -15.80 -1.46 15.68
CA TYR A 302 -14.85 -0.51 16.28
C TYR A 302 -15.44 0.15 17.52
N PRO A 303 -14.62 0.47 18.53
CA PRO A 303 -15.05 1.32 19.62
C PRO A 303 -15.26 2.77 19.12
N ASP A 304 -16.13 3.53 19.78
CA ASP A 304 -16.22 4.97 19.57
C ASP A 304 -14.97 5.63 20.18
N GLY A 305 -14.01 6.00 19.33
CA GLY A 305 -12.64 6.37 19.69
C GLY A 305 -11.72 5.16 19.81
N LEU A 306 -10.88 4.94 18.79
CA LEU A 306 -10.00 3.76 18.67
C LEU A 306 -8.94 3.66 19.78
N TRP A 307 -8.46 4.81 20.28
CA TRP A 307 -7.34 4.93 21.19
C TRP A 307 -7.79 5.51 22.56
N LYS A 308 -8.79 4.93 23.18
CA LYS A 308 -9.25 5.35 24.53
C LYS A 308 -8.38 4.78 25.63
#